data_6d4ddec2eb5e816246ae9673fd72b31c
#
_entry.id   6d4ddec2eb5e816246ae9673fd72b31c
#
_cell.length_a   1.000
_cell.length_b   1.000
_cell.length_c   1.000
_cell.angle_alpha   90.00
_cell.angle_beta   90.00
_cell.angle_gamma   90.00
#
_symmetry.space_group_name_H-M   'P 1'
#
loop_
_entity.id
_entity.type
_entity.pdbx_description
1 polymer ?
#
loop_
_entity_poly.entity_id
_entity_poly.type
_entity_poly.pdbx_seq_one_letter_code
_entity_poly.pdbx_strand_id
1 'polypeptide(L)'
;MVAATRRSRYSNALTRIAELPLRGAGGEPVDFARTIVSHGVAELPPNHVDLAGRSFETTLRMPGGARTVRLTESGGKLRTDVVSGRVAVKSRDALAATVAHMFRLDEDLSGFYAVVSADGDLSWCATGAGRMLRAPTVFEDVIKTI
;
A
#
# COMPACT_ATOMS: atom_id res chain seq x y z
N MET A 1 -33.09 20.57 2.04
CA MET A 1 -32.19 20.38 3.21
C MET A 1 -30.87 19.91 2.66
N VAL A 2 -29.87 20.79 2.58
CA VAL A 2 -28.62 20.60 1.84
C VAL A 2 -27.62 19.91 2.75
N ALA A 3 -27.13 18.74 2.33
CA ALA A 3 -26.07 18.03 3.03
C ALA A 3 -24.76 18.83 2.91
N ALA A 4 -24.29 19.35 4.03
CA ALA A 4 -23.02 20.07 4.11
C ALA A 4 -21.86 19.07 3.90
N THR A 5 -21.21 19.19 2.77
CA THR A 5 -19.94 18.53 2.45
C THR A 5 -18.89 18.95 3.50
N ARG A 6 -18.53 18.02 4.35
CA ARG A 6 -17.47 18.20 5.36
C ARG A 6 -16.13 18.36 4.64
N ARG A 7 -15.76 19.58 4.30
CA ARG A 7 -14.42 19.91 3.79
C ARG A 7 -13.38 19.47 4.83
N SER A 8 -12.52 18.56 4.40
CA SER A 8 -11.36 18.08 5.17
C SER A 8 -10.52 19.26 5.68
N ARG A 9 -10.36 19.35 7.00
CA ARG A 9 -9.59 20.41 7.68
C ARG A 9 -8.09 20.17 7.71
N TYR A 10 -7.54 19.35 6.83
CA TYR A 10 -6.12 19.04 6.79
C TYR A 10 -5.46 19.58 5.53
N SER A 11 -5.34 20.91 5.45
CA SER A 11 -4.40 21.58 4.54
C SER A 11 -3.02 21.69 5.20
N ASN A 12 -2.51 20.59 5.79
CA ASN A 12 -1.08 20.48 6.06
C ASN A 12 -0.44 19.85 4.83
N ALA A 13 0.53 20.52 4.23
CA ALA A 13 1.31 19.97 3.13
C ALA A 13 1.84 18.60 3.56
N LEU A 14 1.38 17.54 2.89
CA LEU A 14 1.81 16.18 3.17
C LEU A 14 3.32 16.11 2.99
N THR A 15 4.02 15.55 3.97
CA THR A 15 5.48 15.41 3.89
C THR A 15 5.82 14.06 3.26
N ARG A 16 6.36 14.10 2.05
CA ARG A 16 6.85 12.91 1.37
C ARG A 16 8.03 12.31 2.11
N ILE A 17 7.94 11.02 2.39
CA ILE A 17 8.95 10.28 3.14
C ILE A 17 9.68 9.27 2.25
N ALA A 18 8.95 8.58 1.38
CA ALA A 18 9.50 7.56 0.51
C ALA A 18 8.78 7.50 -0.84
N GLU A 19 9.46 6.97 -1.83
CA GLU A 19 8.90 6.63 -3.13
C GLU A 19 9.51 5.31 -3.58
N LEU A 20 8.68 4.30 -3.85
CA LEU A 20 9.11 2.96 -4.25
C LEU A 20 8.56 2.66 -5.65
N PRO A 21 9.28 1.97 -6.53
CA PRO A 21 8.71 1.47 -7.76
C PRO A 21 7.63 0.41 -7.44
N LEU A 22 6.50 0.43 -8.15
CA LEU A 22 5.50 -0.64 -8.09
C LEU A 22 5.95 -1.83 -8.96
N ARG A 23 7.03 -2.45 -8.50
CA ARG A 23 7.63 -3.65 -9.08
C ARG A 23 8.05 -4.60 -7.98
N GLY A 24 7.89 -5.89 -8.22
CA GLY A 24 8.43 -6.94 -7.36
C GLY A 24 9.93 -7.09 -7.52
N ALA A 25 10.54 -7.91 -6.66
CA ALA A 25 11.99 -8.15 -6.67
C ALA A 25 12.51 -8.79 -7.99
N GLY A 26 11.66 -9.52 -8.70
CA GLY A 26 11.96 -10.04 -10.05
C GLY A 26 11.73 -9.05 -11.19
N GLY A 27 11.35 -7.79 -10.87
CA GLY A 27 11.06 -6.74 -11.86
C GLY A 27 9.64 -6.74 -12.43
N GLU A 28 8.81 -7.69 -12.02
CA GLU A 28 7.43 -7.83 -12.46
C GLU A 28 6.53 -6.69 -11.94
N PRO A 29 5.48 -6.31 -12.71
CA PRO A 29 4.60 -5.21 -12.31
C PRO A 29 3.78 -5.55 -11.07
N VAL A 30 3.39 -4.52 -10.32
CA VAL A 30 2.48 -4.61 -9.18
C VAL A 30 1.31 -3.65 -9.40
N ASP A 31 0.09 -4.20 -9.45
CA ASP A 31 -1.12 -3.38 -9.54
C ASP A 31 -1.55 -2.92 -8.14
N PHE A 32 -1.51 -1.62 -7.93
CA PHE A 32 -1.85 -0.98 -6.66
C PHE A 32 -3.28 -1.31 -6.20
N ALA A 33 -4.26 -1.10 -7.08
CA ALA A 33 -5.67 -1.29 -6.73
C ALA A 33 -5.98 -2.75 -6.43
N ARG A 34 -5.54 -3.67 -7.30
CA ARG A 34 -5.75 -5.11 -7.08
C ARG A 34 -5.06 -5.61 -5.81
N THR A 35 -3.88 -5.09 -5.49
CA THR A 35 -3.18 -5.46 -4.25
C THR A 35 -3.98 -5.02 -3.02
N ILE A 36 -4.53 -3.79 -3.02
CA ILE A 36 -5.32 -3.29 -1.88
C ILE A 36 -6.60 -4.08 -1.69
N VAL A 37 -7.35 -4.34 -2.76
CA VAL A 37 -8.65 -5.05 -2.67
C VAL A 37 -8.50 -6.58 -2.69
N SER A 38 -7.28 -7.09 -2.58
CA SER A 38 -7.02 -8.54 -2.65
C SER A 38 -7.75 -9.36 -1.58
N HIS A 39 -8.05 -8.74 -0.45
CA HIS A 39 -8.90 -9.27 0.62
C HIS A 39 -9.53 -8.11 1.41
N GLY A 40 -10.65 -8.31 2.08
CA GLY A 40 -11.42 -7.25 2.73
C GLY A 40 -10.77 -6.53 3.91
N VAL A 41 -9.56 -6.92 4.31
CA VAL A 41 -8.86 -6.36 5.49
C VAL A 41 -8.43 -4.91 5.29
N ALA A 42 -8.21 -4.48 4.04
CA ALA A 42 -7.82 -3.12 3.74
C ALA A 42 -8.89 -2.08 4.15
N GLU A 43 -10.17 -2.47 4.18
CA GLU A 43 -11.27 -1.57 4.53
C GLU A 43 -11.55 -1.51 6.04
N LEU A 44 -10.90 -2.35 6.84
CA LEU A 44 -11.08 -2.35 8.29
C LEU A 44 -10.40 -1.12 8.93
N PRO A 45 -11.10 -0.40 9.83
CA PRO A 45 -10.46 0.69 10.57
C PRO A 45 -9.19 0.23 11.30
N PRO A 46 -8.15 1.07 11.38
CA PRO A 46 -8.09 2.50 11.04
C PRO A 46 -7.75 2.81 9.58
N ASN A 47 -7.82 1.84 8.69
CA ASN A 47 -7.50 2.02 7.27
C ASN A 47 -8.58 2.85 6.56
N HIS A 48 -8.19 3.50 5.47
CA HIS A 48 -9.11 4.17 4.55
C HIS A 48 -8.64 3.95 3.11
N VAL A 49 -9.53 3.39 2.28
CA VAL A 49 -9.28 3.11 0.87
C VAL A 49 -10.02 4.11 0.01
N ASP A 50 -9.33 4.76 -0.92
CA ASP A 50 -9.89 5.57 -2.00
C ASP A 50 -9.34 5.07 -3.33
N LEU A 51 -10.08 4.17 -3.98
CA LEU A 51 -9.67 3.59 -5.25
C LEU A 51 -9.72 4.61 -6.39
N ALA A 52 -10.66 5.55 -6.36
CA ALA A 52 -10.78 6.59 -7.38
C ALA A 52 -9.61 7.57 -7.31
N GLY A 53 -9.21 7.96 -6.10
CA GLY A 53 -8.03 8.79 -5.85
C GLY A 53 -6.72 7.99 -5.82
N ARG A 54 -6.75 6.67 -6.08
CA ARG A 54 -5.60 5.74 -6.04
C ARG A 54 -4.78 5.93 -4.77
N SER A 55 -5.46 5.95 -3.62
CA SER A 55 -4.82 6.14 -2.33
C SER A 55 -5.31 5.17 -1.25
N PHE A 56 -4.41 4.85 -0.33
CA PHE A 56 -4.65 4.01 0.83
C PHE A 56 -4.00 4.65 2.05
N GLU A 57 -4.80 4.93 3.07
CA GLU A 57 -4.30 5.41 4.36
C GLU A 57 -4.28 4.26 5.36
N THR A 58 -3.20 4.20 6.13
CA THR A 58 -3.05 3.23 7.21
C THR A 58 -2.22 3.82 8.34
N THR A 59 -2.35 3.25 9.53
CA THR A 59 -1.57 3.67 10.70
C THR A 59 -0.50 2.63 11.00
N LEU A 60 0.76 3.06 10.93
CA LEU A 60 1.92 2.22 11.15
C LEU A 60 2.54 2.51 12.52
N ARG A 61 2.96 1.45 13.20
CA ARG A 61 3.75 1.55 14.43
C ARG A 61 5.19 1.88 14.09
N MET A 62 5.68 3.02 14.55
CA MET A 62 7.02 3.51 14.30
C MET A 62 7.76 3.78 15.60
N PRO A 63 9.11 3.82 15.60
CA PRO A 63 9.84 4.39 16.73
C PRO A 63 9.34 5.79 17.05
N GLY A 64 8.93 6.02 18.31
CA GLY A 64 8.34 7.29 18.73
C GLY A 64 6.82 7.39 18.56
N GLY A 65 6.12 6.27 18.29
CA GLY A 65 4.66 6.16 18.30
C GLY A 65 4.04 5.89 16.93
N ALA A 66 2.72 5.76 16.91
CA ALA A 66 1.98 5.50 15.69
C ALA A 66 2.00 6.70 14.73
N ARG A 67 2.01 6.42 13.43
CA ARG A 67 1.96 7.42 12.35
C ARG A 67 0.94 7.00 11.30
N THR A 68 0.04 7.90 10.95
CA THR A 68 -0.83 7.68 9.80
C THR A 68 -0.09 8.11 8.54
N VAL A 69 -0.03 7.21 7.59
CA VAL A 69 0.60 7.43 6.29
C VAL A 69 -0.44 7.28 5.18
N ARG A 70 -0.28 8.06 4.14
CA ARG A 70 -1.03 7.91 2.89
C ARG A 70 -0.10 7.36 1.83
N LEU A 71 -0.50 6.25 1.26
CA LEU A 71 0.14 5.61 0.13
C LEU A 71 -0.64 5.98 -1.12
N THR A 72 0.03 6.51 -2.13
CA THR A 72 -0.61 6.97 -3.38
C THR A 72 0.15 6.42 -4.57
N GLU A 73 -0.56 5.83 -5.52
CA GLU A 73 0.06 5.47 -6.79
C GLU A 73 0.11 6.65 -7.74
N SER A 74 1.28 6.86 -8.34
CA SER A 74 1.47 7.84 -9.41
C SER A 74 2.63 7.45 -10.30
N GLY A 75 2.36 7.27 -11.59
CA GLY A 75 3.40 6.99 -12.59
C GLY A 75 4.16 5.68 -12.34
N GLY A 76 3.48 4.62 -11.90
CA GLY A 76 4.09 3.32 -11.61
C GLY A 76 4.94 3.31 -10.33
N LYS A 77 4.75 4.30 -9.46
CA LYS A 77 5.43 4.43 -8.18
C LYS A 77 4.44 4.52 -7.03
N LEU A 78 4.82 3.95 -5.91
CA LEU A 78 4.14 4.04 -4.64
C LEU A 78 4.78 5.15 -3.81
N ARG A 79 4.05 6.24 -3.61
CA ARG A 79 4.47 7.38 -2.79
C ARG A 79 3.93 7.22 -1.40
N THR A 80 4.76 7.51 -0.41
CA THR A 80 4.41 7.48 1.01
C THR A 80 4.51 8.87 1.59
N ASP A 81 3.40 9.42 2.03
CA ASP A 81 3.31 10.72 2.68
C ASP A 81 2.82 10.54 4.13
N VAL A 82 3.35 11.31 5.06
CA VAL A 82 2.87 11.33 6.45
C VAL A 82 1.69 12.28 6.58
N VAL A 83 0.56 11.74 7.02
CA VAL A 83 -0.68 12.50 7.28
C VAL A 83 -0.67 13.07 8.70
N SER A 84 -0.19 12.29 9.68
CA SER A 84 -0.12 12.72 11.07
C SER A 84 1.21 12.37 11.73
N GLY A 85 1.72 13.32 12.52
CA GLY A 85 3.00 13.20 13.23
C GLY A 85 4.22 13.51 12.35
N ARG A 86 5.40 13.20 12.87
CA ARG A 86 6.67 13.38 12.15
C ARG A 86 7.45 12.07 12.13
N VAL A 87 8.10 11.76 11.03
CA VAL A 87 9.02 10.62 10.89
C VAL A 87 10.43 11.14 10.88
N ALA A 88 11.25 10.67 11.83
CA ALA A 88 12.67 11.01 11.89
C ALA A 88 13.38 10.48 10.63
N VAL A 89 14.38 11.20 10.17
CA VAL A 89 15.15 10.81 8.96
C VAL A 89 15.67 9.37 9.07
N LYS A 90 16.23 9.01 10.23
CA LYS A 90 16.73 7.64 10.52
C LYS A 90 15.68 6.54 10.46
N SER A 91 14.39 6.87 10.47
CA SER A 91 13.28 5.90 10.43
C SER A 91 12.62 5.80 9.06
N ARG A 92 13.08 6.57 8.08
CA ARG A 92 12.48 6.58 6.73
C ARG A 92 12.71 5.28 5.99
N ASP A 93 13.91 4.71 6.09
CA ASP A 93 14.24 3.44 5.45
C ASP A 93 13.43 2.28 6.05
N ALA A 94 13.26 2.27 7.37
CA ALA A 94 12.40 1.30 8.05
C ALA A 94 10.93 1.43 7.61
N LEU A 95 10.44 2.65 7.44
CA LEU A 95 9.09 2.90 6.91
C LEU A 95 8.96 2.40 5.47
N ALA A 96 9.94 2.72 4.62
CA ALA A 96 9.96 2.26 3.23
C ALA A 96 9.97 0.72 3.15
N ALA A 97 10.77 0.06 3.97
CA ALA A 97 10.82 -1.40 4.07
C ALA A 97 9.47 -1.99 4.54
N THR A 98 8.81 -1.36 5.52
CA THR A 98 7.48 -1.78 5.97
C THR A 98 6.46 -1.68 4.83
N VAL A 99 6.47 -0.58 4.09
CA VAL A 99 5.57 -0.38 2.94
C VAL A 99 5.87 -1.37 1.81
N ALA A 100 7.15 -1.64 1.52
CA ALA A 100 7.55 -2.65 0.56
C ALA A 100 7.04 -4.04 0.96
N HIS A 101 7.15 -4.40 2.23
CA HIS A 101 6.63 -5.65 2.78
C HIS A 101 5.10 -5.76 2.66
N MET A 102 4.37 -4.69 2.98
CA MET A 102 2.91 -4.66 2.88
C MET A 102 2.42 -4.93 1.45
N PHE A 103 3.10 -4.36 0.45
CA PHE A 103 2.79 -4.56 -0.96
C PHE A 103 3.54 -5.74 -1.60
N ARG A 104 4.32 -6.49 -0.80
CA ARG A 104 5.15 -7.62 -1.26
C ARG A 104 6.11 -7.23 -2.39
N LEU A 105 6.64 -6.02 -2.38
CA LEU A 105 7.61 -5.56 -3.38
C LEU A 105 8.97 -6.22 -3.20
N ASP A 106 9.23 -6.77 -2.02
CA ASP A 106 10.42 -7.55 -1.63
C ASP A 106 10.39 -9.01 -2.09
N GLU A 107 9.30 -9.45 -2.75
CA GLU A 107 9.15 -10.81 -3.24
C GLU A 107 9.27 -10.90 -4.76
N ASP A 108 9.96 -11.94 -5.20
CA ASP A 108 10.08 -12.30 -6.62
C ASP A 108 8.94 -13.27 -7.00
N LEU A 109 8.02 -12.79 -7.83
CA LEU A 109 6.95 -13.59 -8.41
C LEU A 109 7.14 -13.79 -9.93
N SER A 110 8.35 -13.58 -10.46
CA SER A 110 8.63 -13.72 -11.89
C SER A 110 8.28 -15.11 -12.42
N GLY A 111 8.52 -16.16 -11.63
CA GLY A 111 8.13 -17.53 -11.98
C GLY A 111 6.61 -17.71 -12.12
N PHE A 112 5.82 -17.12 -11.22
CA PHE A 112 4.36 -17.11 -11.34
C PHE A 112 3.92 -16.38 -12.62
N TYR A 113 4.48 -15.21 -12.90
CA TYR A 113 4.11 -14.43 -14.09
C TYR A 113 4.53 -15.12 -15.39
N ALA A 114 5.64 -15.86 -15.40
CA ALA A 114 6.03 -16.66 -16.55
C ALA A 114 4.97 -17.74 -16.88
N VAL A 115 4.47 -18.43 -15.85
CA VAL A 115 3.41 -19.46 -16.02
C VAL A 115 2.11 -18.85 -16.50
N VAL A 116 1.59 -17.81 -15.82
CA VAL A 116 0.28 -17.23 -16.19
C VAL A 116 0.31 -16.49 -17.53
N SER A 117 1.45 -15.97 -17.95
CA SER A 117 1.60 -15.33 -19.26
C SER A 117 1.48 -16.32 -20.42
N ALA A 118 1.82 -17.59 -20.18
CA ALA A 118 1.70 -18.66 -21.18
C ALA A 118 0.29 -19.28 -21.21
N ASP A 119 -0.56 -18.97 -20.25
CA ASP A 119 -1.92 -19.49 -20.13
C ASP A 119 -2.92 -18.49 -20.70
N GLY A 120 -3.76 -18.95 -21.67
CA GLY A 120 -4.74 -18.09 -22.36
C GLY A 120 -5.78 -17.49 -21.42
N ASP A 121 -6.19 -18.21 -20.38
CA ASP A 121 -7.23 -17.78 -19.45
C ASP A 121 -6.67 -16.94 -18.30
N LEU A 122 -5.39 -17.12 -17.95
CA LEU A 122 -4.74 -16.46 -16.82
C LEU A 122 -3.80 -15.32 -17.21
N SER A 123 -3.57 -15.09 -18.50
CA SER A 123 -2.62 -14.07 -19.00
C SER A 123 -2.89 -12.65 -18.47
N TRP A 124 -4.14 -12.34 -18.13
CA TRP A 124 -4.51 -11.07 -17.51
C TRP A 124 -3.83 -10.84 -16.14
N CYS A 125 -3.42 -11.91 -15.45
CA CYS A 125 -2.68 -11.80 -14.19
C CYS A 125 -1.31 -11.15 -14.36
N ALA A 126 -0.69 -11.31 -15.55
CA ALA A 126 0.63 -10.79 -15.84
C ALA A 126 0.71 -9.24 -15.79
N THR A 127 -0.45 -8.56 -15.74
CA THR A 127 -0.53 -7.11 -15.59
C THR A 127 -0.44 -6.63 -14.13
N GLY A 128 0.06 -7.45 -13.20
CA GLY A 128 0.33 -7.07 -11.82
C GLY A 128 -0.60 -7.65 -10.78
N ALA A 129 -1.44 -8.64 -11.15
CA ALA A 129 -2.29 -9.37 -10.20
C ALA A 129 -1.48 -10.41 -9.39
N GLY A 130 -2.12 -11.07 -8.41
CA GLY A 130 -1.54 -12.17 -7.65
C GLY A 130 -0.83 -11.76 -6.36
N ARG A 131 -0.74 -10.47 -6.05
CA ARG A 131 -0.22 -10.00 -4.76
C ARG A 131 -1.37 -9.71 -3.81
N MET A 132 -1.21 -10.15 -2.56
CA MET A 132 -2.13 -9.84 -1.46
C MET A 132 -1.50 -8.80 -0.56
N LEU A 133 -2.27 -7.78 -0.19
CA LEU A 133 -1.83 -6.79 0.79
C LEU A 133 -1.58 -7.49 2.13
N ARG A 134 -0.45 -7.19 2.75
CA ARG A 134 -0.12 -7.63 4.12
C ARG A 134 -0.36 -6.53 5.13
N ALA A 135 -0.68 -6.90 6.36
CA ALA A 135 -0.53 -5.99 7.47
C ALA A 135 0.97 -5.71 7.74
N PRO A 136 1.30 -4.62 8.44
CA PRO A 136 2.69 -4.29 8.79
C PRO A 136 3.37 -5.38 9.62
N THR A 137 2.59 -6.21 10.33
CA THR A 137 3.09 -7.29 11.18
C THR A 137 2.20 -8.52 11.08
N VAL A 138 2.81 -9.71 11.25
CA VAL A 138 2.08 -10.99 11.30
C VAL A 138 1.01 -10.99 12.40
N PHE A 139 1.27 -10.33 13.54
CA PHE A 139 0.29 -10.22 14.61
C PHE A 139 -0.98 -9.49 14.15
N GLU A 140 -0.84 -8.41 13.39
CA GLU A 140 -1.99 -7.68 12.85
C GLU A 140 -2.76 -8.51 11.82
N ASP A 141 -2.06 -9.27 10.96
CA ASP A 141 -2.71 -10.19 10.02
C ASP A 141 -3.55 -11.24 10.77
N VAL A 142 -2.98 -11.86 11.80
CA VAL A 142 -3.71 -12.86 12.61
C VAL A 142 -4.94 -12.26 13.28
N ILE A 143 -4.81 -11.10 13.92
CA ILE A 143 -5.96 -10.45 14.63
C ILE A 143 -7.05 -10.03 13.65
N LYS A 144 -6.72 -9.61 12.45
CA LYS A 144 -7.70 -9.18 11.45
C LYS A 144 -8.44 -10.35 10.77
N THR A 145 -7.94 -11.57 10.90
CA THR A 145 -8.53 -12.78 10.30
C THR A 145 -9.36 -13.60 11.27
N ILE A 146 -9.39 -13.26 12.56
CA ILE A 146 -10.22 -13.87 13.61
C ILE A 146 -11.54 -13.11 13.73
#